data_b887072ec23d265077be77383c8d4b7b
#
_entry.id   b887072ec23d265077be77383c8d4b7b
#
_cell.length_a   1.000
_cell.length_b   1.000
_cell.length_c   1.000
_cell.angle_alpha   90.00
_cell.angle_beta   90.00
_cell.angle_gamma   90.00
#
_symmetry.space_group_name_H-M   'P 1'
#
loop_
_entity.id
_entity.type
_entity.pdbx_description
1 polymer ?
#
loop_
_entity_poly.entity_id
_entity_poly.type
_entity_poly.pdbx_seq_one_letter_code
_entity_poly.pdbx_strand_id
1 'polypeptide(L)'
;MNSFKPILLVAVSIFITSCSEKQARQPISHSSGTFMKESIDRNKKLNEQEKIAINKIIQKDTAFIYNRSEKGFWYAYENKSTENVFPVKGDVVNFDYEITDLYGNTIYSAEELKPQTYYVDKQNIMSGLRNGIKLMHKGDKVKFIFPSQSAYGYHGDDKKIGTNQPIICHVTLNEIKTETPE
;
A
#
# COMPACT_ATOMS: atom_id res chain seq x y z
N MET A 1 48.90 47.06 -57.46
CA MET A 1 48.15 47.38 -56.20
C MET A 1 46.72 46.84 -56.31
N ASN A 2 46.50 45.49 -56.44
CA ASN A 2 45.16 44.87 -56.54
C ASN A 2 45.12 43.36 -56.18
N SER A 3 46.16 42.81 -55.53
CA SER A 3 46.22 41.39 -55.21
C SER A 3 45.60 41.01 -53.85
N PHE A 4 45.13 41.94 -53.03
CA PHE A 4 44.57 41.67 -51.71
C PHE A 4 43.05 41.42 -51.69
N LYS A 5 42.33 41.78 -52.77
CA LYS A 5 40.85 41.62 -52.82
C LYS A 5 40.40 40.16 -52.90
N PRO A 6 41.04 39.24 -53.65
CA PRO A 6 40.55 37.85 -53.70
C PRO A 6 40.82 37.04 -52.41
N ILE A 7 41.89 37.35 -51.69
CA ILE A 7 42.23 36.69 -50.43
C ILE A 7 41.22 37.04 -49.33
N LEU A 8 40.78 38.27 -49.26
CA LEU A 8 39.76 38.69 -48.28
C LEU A 8 38.40 38.03 -48.55
N LEU A 9 38.01 37.81 -49.79
CA LEU A 9 36.76 37.14 -50.18
C LEU A 9 36.76 35.63 -49.84
N VAL A 10 37.89 34.97 -49.98
CA VAL A 10 38.05 33.54 -49.60
C VAL A 10 38.05 33.40 -48.07
N ALA A 11 38.65 34.30 -47.31
CA ALA A 11 38.65 34.26 -45.85
C ALA A 11 37.22 34.44 -45.25
N VAL A 12 36.40 35.28 -45.85
CA VAL A 12 34.98 35.49 -45.38
C VAL A 12 34.11 34.28 -45.72
N SER A 13 34.35 33.53 -46.82
CA SER A 13 33.59 32.32 -47.17
C SER A 13 33.79 31.17 -46.21
N ILE A 14 34.90 31.09 -45.48
CA ILE A 14 35.21 29.98 -44.54
C ILE A 14 34.46 30.11 -43.22
N PHE A 15 34.00 31.31 -42.87
CA PHE A 15 33.27 31.56 -41.58
C PHE A 15 31.78 31.16 -41.63
N ILE A 16 31.19 30.86 -42.79
CA ILE A 16 29.75 30.61 -42.90
C ILE A 16 29.36 29.13 -42.76
N THR A 17 30.29 28.19 -42.66
CA THR A 17 30.00 26.77 -42.60
C THR A 17 30.05 26.14 -41.20
N SER A 18 30.13 26.97 -40.12
CA SER A 18 30.24 26.45 -38.75
C SER A 18 28.92 26.59 -37.96
N CYS A 19 27.77 26.25 -38.54
CA CYS A 19 26.58 25.94 -37.77
C CYS A 19 26.23 24.47 -37.94
N SER A 20 26.94 23.61 -37.24
CA SER A 20 26.44 22.26 -36.96
C SER A 20 25.40 22.38 -35.86
N GLU A 21 24.13 22.37 -36.22
CA GLU A 21 23.04 22.17 -35.27
C GLU A 21 23.32 20.88 -34.48
N LYS A 22 23.50 21.04 -33.16
CA LYS A 22 23.54 19.89 -32.25
C LYS A 22 22.16 19.25 -32.29
N GLN A 23 22.04 18.17 -33.06
CA GLN A 23 20.84 17.35 -33.10
C GLN A 23 20.56 16.90 -31.68
N ALA A 24 19.47 17.40 -31.10
CA ALA A 24 19.03 16.99 -29.77
C ALA A 24 18.86 15.47 -29.78
N ARG A 25 19.54 14.79 -28.85
CA ARG A 25 19.38 13.33 -28.68
C ARG A 25 17.91 13.08 -28.39
N GLN A 26 17.26 12.29 -29.23
CA GLN A 26 15.91 11.83 -28.93
C GLN A 26 15.94 11.07 -27.60
N PRO A 27 14.98 11.34 -26.69
CA PRO A 27 14.91 10.59 -25.46
C PRO A 27 14.73 9.10 -25.79
N ILE A 28 15.71 8.29 -25.42
CA ILE A 28 15.60 6.84 -25.52
C ILE A 28 14.60 6.43 -24.44
N SER A 29 13.33 6.36 -24.82
CA SER A 29 12.29 5.80 -23.96
C SER A 29 12.54 4.28 -23.87
N HIS A 30 13.24 3.85 -22.84
CA HIS A 30 13.32 2.45 -22.43
C HIS A 30 12.07 2.03 -21.63
N SER A 31 10.89 2.51 -21.97
CA SER A 31 9.65 1.87 -21.52
C SER A 31 9.44 0.61 -22.35
N SER A 32 10.35 -0.34 -22.21
CA SER A 32 10.13 -1.65 -22.77
C SER A 32 8.96 -2.29 -22.00
N GLY A 33 7.93 -2.73 -22.71
CA GLY A 33 6.81 -3.51 -22.14
C GLY A 33 7.30 -4.73 -21.35
N THR A 34 8.53 -5.11 -21.48
CA THR A 34 9.27 -6.12 -20.73
C THR A 34 9.39 -5.77 -19.24
N PHE A 35 9.79 -4.54 -18.89
CA PHE A 35 9.92 -4.13 -17.48
C PHE A 35 8.59 -4.15 -16.74
N MET A 36 7.53 -3.65 -17.37
CA MET A 36 6.18 -3.69 -16.81
C MET A 36 5.70 -5.13 -16.61
N LYS A 37 5.92 -5.99 -17.60
CA LYS A 37 5.58 -7.41 -17.54
C LYS A 37 6.31 -8.12 -16.41
N GLU A 38 7.63 -7.94 -16.30
CA GLU A 38 8.45 -8.52 -15.24
C GLU A 38 8.01 -8.06 -13.84
N SER A 39 7.61 -6.78 -13.69
CA SER A 39 7.09 -6.25 -12.43
C SER A 39 5.75 -6.88 -12.07
N ILE A 40 4.84 -7.05 -13.03
CA ILE A 40 3.55 -7.72 -12.83
C ILE A 40 3.77 -9.19 -12.42
N ASP A 41 4.65 -9.91 -13.10
CA ASP A 41 4.90 -11.32 -12.84
C ASP A 41 5.54 -11.52 -11.46
N ARG A 42 6.47 -10.64 -11.06
CA ARG A 42 7.05 -10.62 -9.71
C ARG A 42 5.98 -10.40 -8.63
N ASN A 43 5.11 -9.41 -8.82
CA ASN A 43 4.04 -9.11 -7.87
C ASN A 43 3.01 -10.25 -7.77
N LYS A 44 2.66 -10.89 -8.88
CA LYS A 44 1.80 -12.09 -8.87
C LYS A 44 2.42 -13.22 -8.06
N LYS A 45 3.71 -13.50 -8.29
CA LYS A 45 4.44 -14.54 -7.57
C LYS A 45 4.51 -14.26 -6.07
N LEU A 46 4.78 -13.01 -5.68
CA LEU A 46 4.79 -12.59 -4.30
C LEU A 46 3.42 -12.81 -3.65
N ASN A 47 2.35 -12.32 -4.27
CA ASN A 47 0.99 -12.45 -3.75
C ASN A 47 0.58 -13.93 -3.58
N GLU A 48 0.98 -14.82 -4.50
CA GLU A 48 0.70 -16.24 -4.35
C GLU A 48 1.52 -16.88 -3.21
N GLN A 49 2.78 -16.48 -3.02
CA GLN A 49 3.60 -16.95 -1.89
C GLN A 49 3.01 -16.51 -0.54
N GLU A 50 2.59 -15.25 -0.41
CA GLU A 50 1.92 -14.75 0.79
C GLU A 50 0.62 -15.50 1.07
N LYS A 51 -0.20 -15.71 0.06
CA LYS A 51 -1.46 -16.46 0.16
C LYS A 51 -1.24 -17.90 0.63
N ILE A 52 -0.20 -18.57 0.10
CA ILE A 52 0.17 -19.92 0.54
C ILE A 52 0.60 -19.90 2.01
N ALA A 53 1.42 -18.93 2.42
CA ALA A 53 1.87 -18.79 3.80
C ALA A 53 0.69 -18.54 4.76
N ILE A 54 -0.21 -17.62 4.40
CA ILE A 54 -1.40 -17.30 5.18
C ILE A 54 -2.32 -18.52 5.30
N ASN A 55 -2.58 -19.24 4.19
CA ASN A 55 -3.42 -20.44 4.22
C ASN A 55 -2.85 -21.52 5.13
N LYS A 56 -1.52 -21.71 5.17
CA LYS A 56 -0.87 -22.65 6.09
C LYS A 56 -1.12 -22.29 7.56
N ILE A 57 -1.16 -21.00 7.89
CA ILE A 57 -1.44 -20.52 9.24
C ILE A 57 -2.90 -20.74 9.59
N ILE A 58 -3.81 -20.37 8.70
CA ILE A 58 -5.25 -20.61 8.86
C ILE A 58 -5.56 -22.09 9.09
N GLN A 59 -4.92 -23.00 8.34
CA GLN A 59 -5.11 -24.44 8.50
C GLN A 59 -4.59 -24.99 9.85
N LYS A 60 -3.58 -24.34 10.43
CA LYS A 60 -3.04 -24.72 11.75
C LYS A 60 -3.82 -24.11 12.91
N ASP A 61 -4.45 -22.97 12.69
CA ASP A 61 -5.22 -22.26 13.71
C ASP A 61 -6.66 -22.80 13.75
N THR A 62 -6.84 -23.91 14.47
CA THR A 62 -8.15 -24.57 14.61
C THR A 62 -9.06 -23.89 15.62
N ALA A 63 -8.59 -22.88 16.32
CA ALA A 63 -9.36 -22.14 17.33
C ALA A 63 -10.41 -21.22 16.71
N PHE A 64 -10.21 -20.79 15.46
CA PHE A 64 -11.05 -19.80 14.79
C PHE A 64 -11.55 -20.28 13.42
N ILE A 65 -12.74 -19.81 13.05
CA ILE A 65 -13.29 -19.97 11.71
C ILE A 65 -12.96 -18.72 10.90
N TYR A 66 -12.07 -18.85 9.92
CA TYR A 66 -11.65 -17.75 9.07
C TYR A 66 -12.57 -17.57 7.87
N ASN A 67 -12.97 -16.33 7.64
CA ASN A 67 -13.70 -15.89 6.46
C ASN A 67 -12.75 -15.13 5.54
N ARG A 68 -12.96 -15.24 4.23
CA ARG A 68 -12.22 -14.44 3.25
C ARG A 68 -13.05 -13.25 2.82
N SER A 69 -12.48 -12.05 2.97
CA SER A 69 -13.09 -10.82 2.48
C SER A 69 -12.98 -10.71 0.94
N GLU A 70 -13.96 -10.09 0.30
CA GLU A 70 -13.89 -9.71 -1.13
C GLU A 70 -12.71 -8.76 -1.43
N LYS A 71 -12.19 -8.06 -0.42
CA LYS A 71 -11.01 -7.20 -0.51
C LYS A 71 -9.67 -7.96 -0.39
N GLY A 72 -9.72 -9.30 -0.32
CA GLY A 72 -8.55 -10.17 -0.42
C GLY A 72 -7.79 -10.40 0.88
N PHE A 73 -8.34 -10.07 2.04
CA PHE A 73 -7.80 -10.42 3.35
C PHE A 73 -8.67 -11.47 4.05
N TRP A 74 -8.19 -12.02 5.16
CA TRP A 74 -8.93 -13.01 5.97
C TRP A 74 -9.24 -12.40 7.34
N TYR A 75 -10.34 -12.86 7.94
CA TYR A 75 -10.75 -12.42 9.25
C TYR A 75 -11.48 -13.51 10.02
N ALA A 76 -11.37 -13.50 11.34
CA ALA A 76 -12.08 -14.36 12.25
C ALA A 76 -12.52 -13.56 13.48
N TYR A 77 -13.75 -13.78 13.94
CA TYR A 77 -14.23 -13.15 15.17
C TYR A 77 -13.67 -13.89 16.39
N GLU A 78 -12.91 -13.18 17.23
CA GLU A 78 -12.51 -13.65 18.55
C GLU A 78 -13.62 -13.44 19.57
N ASN A 79 -14.35 -12.33 19.46
CA ASN A 79 -15.60 -12.07 20.14
C ASN A 79 -16.56 -11.37 19.19
N LYS A 80 -17.80 -11.83 19.13
CA LYS A 80 -18.84 -11.26 18.28
C LYS A 80 -19.91 -10.61 19.16
N SER A 81 -20.10 -9.32 18.98
CA SER A 81 -21.15 -8.54 19.65
C SER A 81 -22.54 -8.95 19.14
N THR A 82 -23.56 -8.63 19.92
CA THR A 82 -24.98 -8.74 19.53
C THR A 82 -25.50 -7.48 18.85
N GLU A 83 -24.68 -6.42 18.80
CA GLU A 83 -25.00 -5.19 18.09
C GLU A 83 -25.12 -5.44 16.57
N ASN A 84 -25.96 -4.66 15.89
CA ASN A 84 -26.22 -4.84 14.45
C ASN A 84 -25.92 -3.57 13.63
N VAL A 85 -25.11 -2.66 14.17
CA VAL A 85 -24.75 -1.40 13.50
C VAL A 85 -23.32 -1.50 12.99
N PHE A 86 -23.15 -1.37 11.68
CA PHE A 86 -21.84 -1.30 11.04
C PHE A 86 -21.44 0.16 10.82
N PRO A 87 -20.14 0.48 10.92
CA PRO A 87 -19.66 1.82 10.57
C PRO A 87 -19.89 2.13 9.09
N VAL A 88 -20.43 3.30 8.82
CA VAL A 88 -20.63 3.82 7.47
C VAL A 88 -19.74 5.04 7.22
N LYS A 89 -19.62 5.44 5.96
CA LYS A 89 -18.83 6.62 5.58
C LYS A 89 -19.29 7.85 6.35
N GLY A 90 -18.37 8.51 7.03
CA GLY A 90 -18.60 9.71 7.84
C GLY A 90 -18.64 9.44 9.33
N ASP A 91 -18.96 8.22 9.76
CA ASP A 91 -18.92 7.86 11.18
C ASP A 91 -17.52 8.03 11.78
N VAL A 92 -17.50 8.27 13.08
CA VAL A 92 -16.28 8.28 13.88
C VAL A 92 -16.24 7.00 14.71
N VAL A 93 -15.17 6.22 14.54
CA VAL A 93 -14.96 4.99 15.29
C VAL A 93 -13.76 5.10 16.21
N ASN A 94 -13.88 4.53 17.41
CA ASN A 94 -12.75 4.34 18.34
C ASN A 94 -12.44 2.84 18.44
N PHE A 95 -11.18 2.49 18.27
CA PHE A 95 -10.73 1.11 18.32
C PHE A 95 -9.35 0.98 18.90
N ASP A 96 -9.07 -0.17 19.49
CA ASP A 96 -7.75 -0.60 19.88
C ASP A 96 -7.28 -1.70 18.93
N TYR A 97 -5.99 -1.78 18.71
CA TYR A 97 -5.42 -2.87 17.95
C TYR A 97 -3.97 -3.14 18.31
N GLU A 98 -3.54 -4.35 18.04
CA GLU A 98 -2.13 -4.76 18.08
C GLU A 98 -1.75 -5.38 16.72
N ILE A 99 -0.48 -5.36 16.41
CA ILE A 99 0.06 -5.93 15.16
C ILE A 99 1.10 -6.99 15.51
N THR A 100 0.92 -8.18 14.94
CA THR A 100 1.89 -9.27 15.02
C THR A 100 2.33 -9.69 13.62
N ASP A 101 3.47 -10.40 13.54
CA ASP A 101 3.83 -11.12 12.33
C ASP A 101 2.98 -12.39 12.17
N LEU A 102 3.18 -13.11 11.07
CA LEU A 102 2.47 -14.37 10.81
C LEU A 102 2.82 -15.50 11.79
N TYR A 103 3.87 -15.35 12.57
CA TYR A 103 4.32 -16.33 13.58
C TYR A 103 3.84 -16.00 15.00
N GLY A 104 3.15 -14.86 15.16
CA GLY A 104 2.61 -14.40 16.44
C GLY A 104 3.59 -13.53 17.23
N ASN A 105 4.75 -13.13 16.68
CA ASN A 105 5.63 -12.19 17.36
C ASN A 105 5.04 -10.78 17.27
N THR A 106 4.93 -10.08 18.40
CA THR A 106 4.40 -8.73 18.47
C THR A 106 5.34 -7.75 17.78
N ILE A 107 4.82 -7.03 16.78
CA ILE A 107 5.50 -5.92 16.11
C ILE A 107 5.17 -4.62 16.81
N TYR A 108 3.88 -4.37 17.06
CA TYR A 108 3.35 -3.24 17.81
C TYR A 108 2.30 -3.73 18.82
N SER A 109 2.51 -3.44 20.09
CA SER A 109 1.50 -3.74 21.11
C SER A 109 0.38 -2.69 21.13
N ALA A 110 -0.76 -3.04 21.73
CA ALA A 110 -1.88 -2.12 21.87
C ALA A 110 -1.52 -0.89 22.73
N GLU A 111 -0.64 -1.06 23.75
CA GLU A 111 -0.15 0.03 24.58
C GLU A 111 0.71 1.02 23.78
N GLU A 112 1.53 0.50 22.84
CA GLU A 112 2.38 1.32 21.97
C GLU A 112 1.54 2.10 20.96
N LEU A 113 0.55 1.46 20.37
CA LEU A 113 -0.33 2.06 19.36
C LEU A 113 -1.38 2.99 19.95
N LYS A 114 -1.76 2.78 21.23
CA LYS A 114 -2.82 3.51 21.94
C LYS A 114 -4.17 3.42 21.23
N PRO A 115 -5.28 3.75 21.91
CA PRO A 115 -6.59 3.84 21.26
C PRO A 115 -6.59 4.80 20.08
N GLN A 116 -7.16 4.37 18.96
CA GLN A 116 -7.22 5.13 17.73
C GLN A 116 -8.62 5.65 17.48
N THR A 117 -8.69 6.87 16.93
CA THR A 117 -9.92 7.45 16.40
C THR A 117 -9.80 7.52 14.89
N TYR A 118 -10.79 7.02 14.19
CA TYR A 118 -10.80 7.00 12.73
C TYR A 118 -12.13 7.54 12.18
N TYR A 119 -12.02 8.50 11.28
CA TYR A 119 -13.17 9.02 10.53
C TYR A 119 -13.33 8.16 9.28
N VAL A 120 -14.39 7.35 9.24
CA VAL A 120 -14.62 6.31 8.23
C VAL A 120 -14.64 6.91 6.83
N ASP A 121 -13.73 6.43 5.98
CA ASP A 121 -13.52 6.86 4.58
C ASP A 121 -13.27 8.39 4.38
N LYS A 122 -12.99 9.14 5.46
CA LYS A 122 -12.55 10.55 5.42
C LYS A 122 -11.05 10.72 5.74
N GLN A 123 -10.41 9.70 6.34
CA GLN A 123 -9.00 9.68 6.65
C GLN A 123 -8.29 8.54 5.93
N ASN A 124 -7.00 8.71 5.69
CA ASN A 124 -6.18 7.65 5.09
C ASN A 124 -5.53 6.82 6.19
N ILE A 125 -5.91 5.55 6.27
CA ILE A 125 -5.28 4.53 7.10
C ILE A 125 -4.96 3.31 6.22
N MET A 126 -4.23 2.35 6.76
CA MET A 126 -3.96 1.06 6.12
C MET A 126 -5.24 0.48 5.51
N SER A 127 -5.18 0.09 4.21
CA SER A 127 -6.37 -0.32 3.46
C SER A 127 -7.08 -1.54 4.06
N GLY A 128 -6.32 -2.43 4.68
CA GLY A 128 -6.84 -3.58 5.43
C GLY A 128 -7.73 -3.15 6.60
N LEU A 129 -7.25 -2.25 7.47
CA LEU A 129 -8.03 -1.73 8.60
C LEU A 129 -9.25 -0.94 8.12
N ARG A 130 -9.09 -0.06 7.12
CA ARG A 130 -10.20 0.69 6.54
C ARG A 130 -11.36 -0.19 6.07
N ASN A 131 -11.05 -1.33 5.46
CA ASN A 131 -12.06 -2.27 4.99
C ASN A 131 -12.49 -3.24 6.09
N GLY A 132 -11.60 -3.62 7.00
CA GLY A 132 -11.86 -4.53 8.11
C GLY A 132 -12.83 -3.96 9.13
N ILE A 133 -12.61 -2.71 9.54
CA ILE A 133 -13.47 -2.01 10.52
C ILE A 133 -14.92 -1.96 10.05
N LYS A 134 -15.16 -1.82 8.74
CA LYS A 134 -16.53 -1.82 8.18
C LYS A 134 -17.25 -3.18 8.24
N LEU A 135 -16.56 -4.24 8.65
CA LEU A 135 -17.15 -5.57 8.90
C LEU A 135 -17.43 -5.83 10.38
N MET A 136 -17.14 -4.84 11.25
CA MET A 136 -17.24 -4.98 12.70
C MET A 136 -18.42 -4.20 13.25
N HIS A 137 -19.04 -4.73 14.31
CA HIS A 137 -19.98 -4.00 15.16
C HIS A 137 -19.26 -3.47 16.40
N LYS A 138 -19.87 -2.53 17.09
CA LYS A 138 -19.37 -2.09 18.41
C LYS A 138 -19.26 -3.28 19.35
N GLY A 139 -18.11 -3.42 20.01
CA GLY A 139 -17.79 -4.51 20.93
C GLY A 139 -17.24 -5.78 20.26
N ASP A 140 -17.16 -5.83 18.94
CA ASP A 140 -16.50 -6.94 18.25
C ASP A 140 -15.00 -6.92 18.53
N LYS A 141 -14.43 -8.12 18.68
CA LYS A 141 -12.99 -8.35 18.62
C LYS A 141 -12.70 -9.29 17.46
N VAL A 142 -11.89 -8.83 16.49
CA VAL A 142 -11.64 -9.52 15.23
C VAL A 142 -10.15 -9.63 14.97
N LYS A 143 -9.73 -10.84 14.65
CA LYS A 143 -8.39 -11.14 14.15
C LYS A 143 -8.40 -11.06 12.62
N PHE A 144 -7.67 -10.11 12.10
CA PHE A 144 -7.47 -9.92 10.66
C PHE A 144 -6.10 -10.44 10.24
N ILE A 145 -6.02 -11.09 9.09
CA ILE A 145 -4.76 -11.43 8.43
C ILE A 145 -4.70 -10.66 7.12
N PHE A 146 -3.82 -9.68 7.08
CA PHE A 146 -3.65 -8.79 5.92
C PHE A 146 -2.43 -9.23 5.11
N PRO A 147 -2.60 -9.57 3.81
CA PRO A 147 -1.49 -9.62 2.87
C PRO A 147 -0.78 -8.26 2.83
N SER A 148 0.49 -8.25 2.46
CA SER A 148 1.30 -7.03 2.46
C SER A 148 0.66 -5.88 1.69
N GLN A 149 0.02 -6.15 0.55
CA GLN A 149 -0.69 -5.14 -0.25
C GLN A 149 -1.88 -4.47 0.45
N SER A 150 -2.49 -5.14 1.44
CA SER A 150 -3.57 -4.58 2.28
C SER A 150 -3.04 -3.97 3.56
N ALA A 151 -1.76 -4.22 3.89
CA ALA A 151 -1.02 -3.66 5.00
C ALA A 151 -0.18 -2.45 4.55
N TYR A 152 1.14 -2.51 4.69
CA TYR A 152 2.06 -1.41 4.40
C TYR A 152 2.76 -1.54 3.03
N GLY A 153 2.50 -2.64 2.29
CA GLY A 153 2.96 -2.83 0.92
C GLY A 153 4.47 -2.92 0.76
N TYR A 154 4.93 -2.40 -0.38
CA TYR A 154 6.35 -2.45 -0.74
C TYR A 154 7.23 -1.58 0.16
N HIS A 155 6.73 -0.48 0.68
CA HIS A 155 7.52 0.45 1.49
C HIS A 155 7.67 0.03 2.95
N GLY A 156 6.73 -0.76 3.49
CA GLY A 156 6.66 -0.98 4.92
C GLY A 156 6.15 0.26 5.66
N ASP A 157 6.48 0.41 6.95
CA ASP A 157 6.12 1.57 7.77
C ASP A 157 7.33 2.44 8.16
N ASP A 158 8.50 2.19 7.53
CA ASP A 158 9.79 2.84 7.81
C ASP A 158 10.30 2.67 9.26
N LYS A 159 9.73 1.72 10.03
CA LYS A 159 10.09 1.45 11.43
C LYS A 159 10.27 -0.03 11.71
N LYS A 160 9.17 -0.73 12.01
CA LYS A 160 9.18 -2.14 12.45
C LYS A 160 8.62 -3.09 11.41
N ILE A 161 7.80 -2.61 10.46
CA ILE A 161 7.19 -3.42 9.41
C ILE A 161 7.98 -3.27 8.12
N GLY A 162 8.55 -4.37 7.67
CA GLY A 162 9.39 -4.39 6.47
C GLY A 162 8.62 -4.40 5.15
N THR A 163 9.38 -4.39 4.06
CA THR A 163 8.88 -4.47 2.69
C THR A 163 8.12 -5.78 2.44
N ASN A 164 6.93 -5.68 1.86
CA ASN A 164 6.09 -6.82 1.50
C ASN A 164 5.86 -7.79 2.68
N GLN A 165 5.65 -7.26 3.86
CA GLN A 165 5.42 -8.03 5.07
C GLN A 165 3.92 -8.18 5.33
N PRO A 166 3.34 -9.40 5.24
CA PRO A 166 1.98 -9.68 5.71
C PRO A 166 1.95 -9.62 7.24
N ILE A 167 0.83 -9.18 7.79
CA ILE A 167 0.65 -8.97 9.21
C ILE A 167 -0.68 -9.54 9.72
N ILE A 168 -0.74 -9.79 11.01
CA ILE A 168 -1.97 -10.08 11.74
C ILE A 168 -2.30 -8.87 12.62
N CYS A 169 -3.56 -8.43 12.59
CA CYS A 169 -4.07 -7.38 13.46
C CYS A 169 -5.21 -7.92 14.31
N HIS A 170 -5.10 -7.79 15.62
CA HIS A 170 -6.20 -8.02 16.56
C HIS A 170 -6.86 -6.68 16.85
N VAL A 171 -8.08 -6.49 16.39
CA VAL A 171 -8.79 -5.21 16.47
C VAL A 171 -10.00 -5.33 17.36
N THR A 172 -10.17 -4.42 18.31
CA THR A 172 -11.37 -4.27 19.14
C THR A 172 -12.07 -2.97 18.80
N LEU A 173 -13.30 -3.01 18.31
CA LEU A 173 -14.09 -1.83 17.97
C LEU A 173 -14.87 -1.38 19.21
N ASN A 174 -14.40 -0.31 19.85
CA ASN A 174 -14.94 0.15 21.13
C ASN A 174 -16.20 1.00 20.96
N GLU A 175 -16.26 1.85 19.93
CA GLU A 175 -17.34 2.80 19.77
C GLU A 175 -17.56 3.17 18.30
N ILE A 176 -18.83 3.42 17.95
CA ILE A 176 -19.26 4.00 16.68
C ILE A 176 -20.10 5.24 17.02
N LYS A 177 -19.67 6.40 16.53
CA LYS A 177 -20.42 7.66 16.63
C LYS A 177 -20.84 8.07 15.23
N THR A 178 -22.13 8.14 15.01
CA THR A 178 -22.69 8.65 13.75
C THR A 178 -22.56 10.16 13.73
N GLU A 179 -21.89 10.74 12.73
CA GLU A 179 -22.00 12.18 12.49
C GLU A 179 -23.43 12.48 12.06
N THR A 180 -24.19 13.15 12.92
CA THR A 180 -25.46 13.77 12.51
C THR A 180 -25.09 14.91 11.54
N PRO A 181 -25.56 14.91 10.29
CA PRO A 181 -25.33 16.06 9.41
C PRO A 181 -26.05 17.28 10.05
N GLU A 182 -25.27 18.36 10.29
CA GLU A 182 -25.85 19.68 10.59
C GLU A 182 -26.56 20.23 9.35
#